data_6c9852e16bf02577c4a72642e3e04810
#
_entry.id   6c9852e16bf02577c4a72642e3e04810
#
_cell.length_a   1.000
_cell.length_b   1.000
_cell.length_c   1.000
_cell.angle_alpha   90.00
_cell.angle_beta   90.00
_cell.angle_gamma   90.00
#
_symmetry.space_group_name_H-M   'P 1'
#
loop_
_entity.id
_entity.type
_entity.pdbx_description
1 polymer ?
#
loop_
_entity_poly.entity_id
_entity_poly.type
_entity_poly.pdbx_seq_one_letter_code
_entity_poly.pdbx_strand_id
1 'polypeptide(L)'
;CTWPDTLFVHHHCIDNFVPGMTRIADGPQIISLFAPKPLLLLTGKTDHVFALSGAQKAFSVVREAYQIFDCPHQLQSFVFDGGHEAAPELVIPWFRDRCK
;
A
#
# COMPACT_ATOMS: atom_id res chain seq x y z
N CYS A 1 1.71 -3.88 2.12
CA CYS A 1 1.87 -4.83 3.24
C CYS A 1 2.59 -4.20 4.42
N THR A 2 2.44 -4.80 5.59
CA THR A 2 3.35 -4.56 6.70
C THR A 2 4.71 -5.20 6.41
N TRP A 3 5.79 -4.72 6.99
CA TRP A 3 7.10 -5.34 6.78
C TRP A 3 7.21 -6.76 7.35
N PRO A 4 6.62 -7.09 8.51
CA PRO A 4 6.58 -8.48 8.97
C PRO A 4 5.89 -9.45 8.01
N ASP A 5 4.88 -8.98 7.27
CA ASP A 5 4.13 -9.82 6.32
C ASP A 5 4.78 -9.89 4.93
N THR A 6 5.87 -9.19 4.68
CA THR A 6 6.58 -9.19 3.38
C THR A 6 8.09 -9.24 3.51
N LEU A 7 8.76 -8.19 3.97
CA LEU A 7 10.23 -8.12 3.98
C LEU A 7 10.92 -9.22 4.79
N PHE A 8 10.28 -9.75 5.82
CA PHE A 8 10.87 -10.76 6.71
C PHE A 8 10.55 -12.19 6.30
N VAL A 9 9.61 -12.40 5.39
CA VAL A 9 9.15 -13.74 4.98
C VAL A 9 9.36 -14.04 3.50
N HIS A 10 9.65 -13.04 2.68
CA HIS A 10 9.87 -13.17 1.25
C HIS A 10 11.19 -12.55 0.82
N HIS A 11 11.70 -13.00 -0.34
CA HIS A 11 12.88 -12.40 -0.94
C HIS A 11 12.54 -11.04 -1.56
N HIS A 12 13.28 -10.02 -1.14
CA HIS A 12 13.20 -8.66 -1.68
C HIS A 12 14.57 -8.14 -2.10
N CYS A 13 14.58 -7.10 -2.93
CA CYS A 13 15.80 -6.40 -3.29
C CYS A 13 16.43 -5.74 -2.07
N ILE A 14 17.75 -5.65 -2.04
CA ILE A 14 18.51 -5.12 -0.89
C ILE A 14 18.16 -3.68 -0.54
N ASP A 15 17.70 -2.90 -1.50
CA ASP A 15 17.25 -1.51 -1.34
C ASP A 15 16.02 -1.36 -0.43
N ASN A 16 15.28 -2.45 -0.21
CA ASN A 16 14.17 -2.47 0.74
C ASN A 16 14.62 -2.60 2.21
N PHE A 17 15.88 -2.96 2.46
CA PHE A 17 16.42 -3.19 3.79
C PHE A 17 17.18 -1.98 4.30
N VAL A 18 16.47 -0.99 4.83
CA VAL A 18 17.08 0.21 5.43
C VAL A 18 17.42 -0.06 6.88
N PRO A 19 18.72 -0.02 7.27
CA PRO A 19 19.12 -0.29 8.64
C PRO A 19 18.42 0.62 9.66
N GLY A 20 17.83 0.03 10.69
CA GLY A 20 17.17 0.75 11.78
C GLY A 20 15.74 1.24 11.46
N MET A 21 15.28 1.16 10.21
CA MET A 21 13.95 1.65 9.82
C MET A 21 12.82 1.02 10.65
N THR A 22 12.89 -0.28 10.89
CA THR A 22 11.88 -1.03 11.67
C THR A 22 11.75 -0.60 13.13
N ARG A 23 12.74 0.16 13.66
CA ARG A 23 12.67 0.76 15.00
C ARG A 23 11.89 2.08 14.99
N ILE A 24 11.69 2.67 13.84
CA ILE A 24 11.05 3.97 13.66
C ILE A 24 9.60 3.82 13.24
N ALA A 25 9.36 3.04 12.18
CA ALA A 25 8.05 2.87 11.58
C ALA A 25 7.97 1.58 10.77
N ASP A 26 6.75 1.08 10.58
CA ASP A 26 6.43 0.03 9.59
C ASP A 26 6.01 0.69 8.27
N GLY A 27 6.00 -0.08 7.20
CA GLY A 27 5.63 0.37 5.85
C GLY A 27 4.31 1.16 5.79
N PRO A 28 3.21 0.67 6.35
CA PRO A 28 1.94 1.40 6.33
C PRO A 28 1.98 2.75 7.04
N GLN A 29 2.78 2.89 8.11
CA GLN A 29 2.96 4.18 8.79
C GLN A 29 3.67 5.20 7.89
N ILE A 30 4.67 4.75 7.13
CA ILE A 30 5.38 5.61 6.16
C ILE A 30 4.43 6.02 5.04
N ILE A 31 3.65 5.09 4.50
CA ILE A 31 2.65 5.38 3.46
C ILE A 31 1.59 6.37 3.97
N SER A 32 1.23 6.29 5.25
CA SER A 32 0.26 7.20 5.89
C SER A 32 0.68 8.66 5.84
N LEU A 33 1.99 8.96 5.73
CA LEU A 33 2.50 10.33 5.57
C LEU A 33 2.08 10.97 4.24
N PHE A 34 1.50 10.20 3.32
CA PHE A 34 0.99 10.73 2.06
C PHE A 34 -0.30 11.52 2.23
N ALA A 35 -1.06 11.25 3.31
CA ALA A 35 -2.28 12.00 3.62
C ALA A 35 -1.99 13.50 3.76
N PRO A 36 -2.86 14.39 3.24
CA PRO A 36 -4.18 14.15 2.66
C PRO A 36 -4.20 13.96 1.13
N LYS A 37 -3.06 13.71 0.49
CA LYS A 37 -2.97 13.57 -0.98
C LYS A 37 -3.70 12.31 -1.46
N PRO A 38 -4.23 12.30 -2.69
CA PRO A 38 -4.85 11.10 -3.26
C PRO A 38 -3.89 9.91 -3.28
N LEU A 39 -4.36 8.77 -2.79
CA LEU A 39 -3.59 7.53 -2.72
C LEU A 39 -4.42 6.35 -3.22
N LEU A 40 -3.84 5.57 -4.11
CA LEU A 40 -4.39 4.31 -4.59
C LEU A 40 -3.50 3.16 -4.14
N LEU A 41 -4.10 2.19 -3.45
CA LEU A 41 -3.46 0.94 -3.08
C LEU A 41 -4.03 -0.20 -3.92
N LEU A 42 -3.16 -0.93 -4.61
CA LEU A 42 -3.51 -2.09 -5.42
C LEU A 42 -2.96 -3.36 -4.80
N THR A 43 -3.75 -4.42 -4.79
CA THR A 43 -3.35 -5.72 -4.24
C THR A 43 -3.87 -6.84 -5.12
N GLY A 44 -2.96 -7.68 -5.61
CA GLY A 44 -3.34 -8.92 -6.28
C GLY A 44 -3.78 -9.97 -5.26
N LYS A 45 -4.85 -10.69 -5.54
CA LYS A 45 -5.38 -11.74 -4.64
C LYS A 45 -4.38 -12.88 -4.40
N THR A 46 -3.59 -13.19 -5.41
CA THR A 46 -2.61 -14.28 -5.42
C THR A 46 -1.17 -13.78 -5.39
N ASP A 47 -0.97 -12.52 -4.97
CA ASP A 47 0.37 -11.94 -4.82
C ASP A 47 1.14 -12.70 -3.72
N HIS A 48 2.23 -13.36 -4.11
CA HIS A 48 3.07 -14.14 -3.22
C HIS A 48 4.16 -13.32 -2.53
N VAL A 49 4.37 -12.08 -2.97
CA VAL A 49 5.35 -11.15 -2.38
C VAL A 49 4.68 -10.25 -1.34
N PHE A 50 3.50 -9.72 -1.70
CA PHE A 50 2.70 -8.86 -0.83
C PHE A 50 1.36 -9.54 -0.51
N ALA A 51 1.39 -10.49 0.41
CA ALA A 51 0.23 -11.27 0.78
C ALA A 51 -1.00 -10.40 1.10
N LEU A 52 -2.17 -10.81 0.59
CA LEU A 52 -3.42 -10.08 0.72
C LEU A 52 -3.74 -9.71 2.19
N SER A 53 -3.51 -10.63 3.12
CA SER A 53 -3.74 -10.39 4.56
C SER A 53 -2.88 -9.25 5.11
N GLY A 54 -1.60 -9.19 4.71
CA GLY A 54 -0.68 -8.13 5.09
C GLY A 54 -1.03 -6.79 4.44
N ALA A 55 -1.52 -6.82 3.19
CA ALA A 55 -2.01 -5.63 2.50
C ALA A 55 -3.28 -5.07 3.17
N GLN A 56 -4.18 -5.93 3.63
CA GLN A 56 -5.39 -5.53 4.35
C GLN A 56 -5.08 -4.89 5.71
N LYS A 57 -4.12 -5.44 6.46
CA LYS A 57 -3.62 -4.81 7.70
C LYS A 57 -3.03 -3.43 7.42
N ALA A 58 -2.18 -3.32 6.39
CA ALA A 58 -1.59 -2.05 5.99
C ALA A 58 -2.65 -1.03 5.60
N PHE A 59 -3.65 -1.43 4.82
CA PHE A 59 -4.76 -0.55 4.44
C PHE A 59 -5.51 0.00 5.64
N SER A 60 -5.74 -0.82 6.68
CA SER A 60 -6.42 -0.36 7.90
C SER A 60 -5.67 0.78 8.59
N VAL A 61 -4.34 0.67 8.71
CA VAL A 61 -3.49 1.72 9.30
C VAL A 61 -3.52 3.01 8.46
N VAL A 62 -3.37 2.87 7.14
CA VAL A 62 -3.41 4.03 6.24
C VAL A 62 -4.77 4.72 6.28
N ARG A 63 -5.85 3.94 6.33
CA ARG A 63 -7.22 4.47 6.42
C ARG A 63 -7.45 5.30 7.68
N GLU A 64 -6.93 4.88 8.82
CA GLU A 64 -7.00 5.65 10.07
C GLU A 64 -6.36 7.04 9.91
N ALA A 65 -5.19 7.12 9.28
CA ALA A 65 -4.55 8.40 9.00
C ALA A 65 -5.42 9.31 8.12
N TYR A 66 -6.01 8.77 7.05
CA TYR A 66 -6.90 9.54 6.18
C TYR A 66 -8.19 9.98 6.88
N GLN A 67 -8.67 9.23 7.86
CA GLN A 67 -9.79 9.63 8.72
C GLN A 67 -9.41 10.79 9.63
N ILE A 68 -8.22 10.76 10.24
CA ILE A 68 -7.70 11.85 11.09
C ILE A 68 -7.61 13.17 10.33
N PHE A 69 -7.22 13.13 9.05
CA PHE A 69 -7.15 14.30 8.17
C PHE A 69 -8.51 14.67 7.53
N ASP A 70 -9.60 14.01 7.91
CA ASP A 70 -10.95 14.23 7.35
C ASP A 70 -11.02 14.11 5.82
N CYS A 71 -10.20 13.21 5.25
CA CYS A 71 -10.12 12.99 3.81
C CYS A 71 -10.18 11.51 3.38
N PRO A 72 -11.10 10.69 3.95
CA PRO A 72 -11.17 9.26 3.62
C PRO A 72 -11.45 8.99 2.14
N HIS A 73 -12.11 9.93 1.45
CA HIS A 73 -12.40 9.87 0.02
C HIS A 73 -11.16 9.96 -0.89
N GLN A 74 -10.03 10.45 -0.35
CA GLN A 74 -8.76 10.50 -1.08
C GLN A 74 -8.01 9.16 -1.08
N LEU A 75 -8.39 8.22 -0.22
CA LEU A 75 -7.81 6.89 -0.18
C LEU A 75 -8.71 5.89 -0.91
N GLN A 76 -8.14 5.17 -1.87
CA GLN A 76 -8.80 4.06 -2.56
C GLN A 76 -7.96 2.80 -2.49
N SER A 77 -8.63 1.64 -2.44
CA SER A 77 -7.99 0.34 -2.49
C SER A 77 -8.76 -0.58 -3.43
N PHE A 78 -8.04 -1.24 -4.33
CA PHE A 78 -8.59 -2.29 -5.18
C PHE A 78 -7.85 -3.60 -4.97
N VAL A 79 -8.62 -4.67 -4.81
CA VAL A 79 -8.12 -6.05 -4.84
C VAL A 79 -8.52 -6.63 -6.18
N PHE A 80 -7.56 -7.02 -7.00
CA PHE A 80 -7.80 -7.56 -8.34
C PHE A 80 -7.43 -9.04 -8.46
N ASP A 81 -7.98 -9.70 -9.44
CA ASP A 81 -7.67 -11.10 -9.75
C ASP A 81 -6.32 -11.18 -10.50
N GLY A 82 -5.24 -11.29 -9.73
CA GLY A 82 -3.88 -11.34 -10.25
C GLY A 82 -2.86 -11.57 -9.16
N GLY A 83 -1.61 -11.68 -9.55
CA GLY A 83 -0.46 -11.88 -8.67
C GLY A 83 0.33 -10.59 -8.41
N HIS A 84 1.66 -10.73 -8.38
CA HIS A 84 2.59 -9.61 -8.24
C HIS A 84 2.78 -8.90 -9.59
N GLU A 85 1.80 -8.12 -10.00
CA GLU A 85 1.75 -7.47 -11.30
C GLU A 85 1.04 -6.11 -11.23
N ALA A 86 1.21 -5.30 -12.27
CA ALA A 86 0.46 -4.06 -12.43
C ALA A 86 -0.95 -4.33 -12.96
N ALA A 87 -1.91 -3.48 -12.58
CA ALA A 87 -3.28 -3.48 -13.09
C ALA A 87 -3.57 -2.15 -13.80
N PRO A 88 -3.04 -1.94 -15.02
CA PRO A 88 -3.13 -0.66 -15.73
C PRO A 88 -4.58 -0.23 -15.99
N GLU A 89 -5.48 -1.18 -16.17
CA GLU A 89 -6.91 -0.95 -16.36
C GLU A 89 -7.58 -0.27 -15.15
N LEU A 90 -7.01 -0.40 -13.95
CA LEU A 90 -7.45 0.28 -12.72
C LEU A 90 -6.68 1.58 -12.49
N VAL A 91 -5.38 1.58 -12.76
CA VAL A 91 -4.46 2.69 -12.47
C VAL A 91 -4.69 3.87 -13.42
N ILE A 92 -4.78 3.60 -14.73
CA ILE A 92 -4.86 4.65 -15.75
C ILE A 92 -6.12 5.51 -15.60
N PRO A 93 -7.34 4.95 -15.45
CA PRO A 93 -8.53 5.74 -15.20
C PRO A 93 -8.43 6.56 -13.91
N TRP A 94 -7.89 5.97 -12.84
CA TRP A 94 -7.75 6.64 -11.56
C TRP A 94 -6.85 7.88 -11.65
N PHE A 95 -5.71 7.80 -12.34
CA PHE A 95 -4.83 8.94 -12.58
C PHE A 95 -5.49 9.99 -13.48
N ARG A 96 -6.13 9.55 -14.58
CA ARG A 96 -6.79 10.46 -15.53
C ARG A 96 -7.83 11.35 -14.85
N ASP A 97 -8.57 10.80 -13.88
CA ASP A 97 -9.59 11.56 -13.15
C ASP A 97 -9.01 12.59 -12.19
N ARG A 98 -7.75 12.42 -11.77
CA ARG A 98 -7.08 13.29 -10.80
C ARG A 98 -6.09 14.27 -11.40
N CYS A 99 -5.67 14.05 -12.62
CA CYS A 99 -4.73 14.92 -13.35
C CYS A 99 -5.43 15.92 -14.29
N LYS A 100 -6.69 16.19 -14.04
CA LYS A 100 -7.47 17.19 -14.80
C LYS A 100 -7.23 18.61 -14.32
#